data_9ba4e38187230c809edd13d48eff22df
#
_entry.id   9ba4e38187230c809edd13d48eff22df
#
_cell.length_a   1.000
_cell.length_b   1.000
_cell.length_c   1.000
_cell.angle_alpha   90.00
_cell.angle_beta   90.00
_cell.angle_gamma   90.00
#
_symmetry.space_group_name_H-M   'P 1'
#
loop_
_entity.id
_entity.type
_entity.pdbx_description
1 polymer ?
#
loop_
_entity_poly.entity_id
_entity_poly.type
_entity_poly.pdbx_seq_one_letter_code
_entity_poly.pdbx_strand_id
1 'polypeptide(L)'
;MRVGREDRLYTRGMPQIAVIYFSATDITACLADAACEGAGELVHVVSHRIRGQEIVDGRFRCEPALKLVDDSDAVIFGSPTFMGGPAAEFKAFADASSDRWGEARWKHKIAAGFTSGACANGDQSQTLIYFTILAAQHGMLWCNLDIPGGHDSQNRNRLGTQMGVVAQATDGVLPVADILTAKHLGRQVAALALRLAAAPT
;
A
#
# COMPACT_ATOMS: atom_id res chain seq x y z
N MET A 1 15.38 32.35 -7.10
CA MET A 1 13.95 32.69 -7.10
C MET A 1 13.19 31.38 -6.88
N ARG A 2 12.78 31.09 -5.62
CA ARG A 2 12.03 29.87 -5.28
C ARG A 2 10.58 30.11 -5.68
N VAL A 3 10.14 29.54 -6.78
CA VAL A 3 8.72 29.51 -7.14
C VAL A 3 8.04 28.52 -6.19
N GLY A 4 7.09 29.03 -5.43
CA GLY A 4 6.55 28.44 -4.24
C GLY A 4 5.80 27.13 -4.47
N ARG A 5 5.98 26.26 -3.47
CA ARG A 5 5.19 25.06 -3.20
C ARG A 5 3.70 25.35 -2.91
N GLU A 6 3.34 26.61 -2.77
CA GLU A 6 1.98 27.07 -2.38
C GLU A 6 0.96 27.04 -3.52
N ASP A 7 1.41 27.13 -4.80
CA ASP A 7 0.48 27.18 -5.94
C ASP A 7 -0.15 25.83 -6.35
N ARG A 8 0.30 24.69 -5.77
CA ARG A 8 -0.29 23.38 -6.08
C ARG A 8 -1.59 23.07 -5.32
N LEU A 9 -1.96 23.86 -4.35
CA LEU A 9 -3.11 23.59 -3.49
C LEU A 9 -4.45 24.05 -4.08
N TYR A 10 -4.43 24.88 -5.10
CA TYR A 10 -5.66 25.51 -5.63
C TYR A 10 -6.22 24.88 -6.93
N THR A 11 -5.54 23.87 -7.53
CA THR A 11 -6.02 23.17 -8.75
C THR A 11 -5.81 21.66 -8.65
N ARG A 12 -6.04 21.05 -7.50
CA ARG A 12 -5.94 19.58 -7.39
C ARG A 12 -7.09 18.95 -8.15
N GLY A 13 -6.76 18.31 -9.28
CA GLY A 13 -7.59 17.33 -9.94
C GLY A 13 -7.95 16.16 -9.01
N MET A 14 -8.64 15.16 -9.52
CA MET A 14 -8.97 13.94 -8.79
C MET A 14 -7.70 13.34 -8.15
N PRO A 15 -7.72 12.98 -6.83
CA PRO A 15 -6.57 12.35 -6.19
C PRO A 15 -6.10 11.08 -6.90
N GLN A 16 -4.80 10.80 -6.82
CA GLN A 16 -4.19 9.60 -7.36
C GLN A 16 -3.66 8.71 -6.23
N ILE A 17 -3.87 7.40 -6.36
CA ILE A 17 -3.32 6.38 -5.47
C ILE A 17 -2.35 5.50 -6.23
N ALA A 18 -1.15 5.29 -5.69
CA ALA A 18 -0.21 4.28 -6.15
C ALA A 18 -0.38 2.97 -5.35
N VAL A 19 -0.43 1.84 -6.03
CA VAL A 19 -0.36 0.51 -5.41
C VAL A 19 0.98 -0.11 -5.80
N ILE A 20 1.90 -0.20 -4.85
CA ILE A 20 3.26 -0.72 -5.07
C ILE A 20 3.40 -2.05 -4.35
N TYR A 21 3.67 -3.12 -5.08
CA TYR A 21 3.70 -4.44 -4.48
C TYR A 21 4.67 -5.41 -5.14
N PHE A 22 5.10 -6.41 -4.36
CA PHE A 22 5.74 -7.62 -4.87
C PHE A 22 4.79 -8.81 -4.75
N SER A 23 4.86 -9.74 -5.71
CA SER A 23 4.11 -10.99 -5.67
C SER A 23 4.92 -12.11 -6.32
N ALA A 24 5.20 -13.17 -5.56
CA ALA A 24 5.93 -14.34 -6.05
C ALA A 24 5.02 -15.36 -6.76
N THR A 25 3.79 -15.55 -6.25
CA THR A 25 2.87 -16.61 -6.68
C THR A 25 1.49 -16.09 -7.07
N ASP A 26 1.39 -14.82 -7.47
CA ASP A 26 0.16 -14.09 -7.82
C ASP A 26 -0.88 -13.90 -6.70
N ILE A 27 -0.74 -14.55 -5.54
CA ILE A 27 -1.63 -14.38 -4.39
C ILE A 27 -1.66 -12.89 -3.94
N THR A 28 -0.49 -12.29 -3.74
CA THR A 28 -0.40 -10.88 -3.38
C THR A 28 -0.87 -9.97 -4.52
N ALA A 29 -0.71 -10.40 -5.78
CA ALA A 29 -1.22 -9.68 -6.94
C ALA A 29 -2.76 -9.61 -6.94
N CYS A 30 -3.45 -10.70 -6.60
CA CYS A 30 -4.92 -10.69 -6.45
C CYS A 30 -5.40 -9.69 -5.39
N LEU A 31 -4.66 -9.51 -4.30
CA LEU A 31 -4.97 -8.49 -3.29
C LEU A 31 -4.72 -7.07 -3.82
N ALA A 32 -3.63 -6.89 -4.59
CA ALA A 32 -3.34 -5.61 -5.24
C ALA A 32 -4.44 -5.22 -6.22
N ASP A 33 -4.88 -6.16 -7.05
CA ASP A 33 -5.97 -5.94 -8.02
C ASP A 33 -7.27 -5.56 -7.30
N ALA A 34 -7.61 -6.25 -6.22
CA ALA A 34 -8.80 -5.95 -5.41
C ALA A 34 -8.70 -4.54 -4.76
N ALA A 35 -7.53 -4.17 -4.24
CA ALA A 35 -7.31 -2.83 -3.68
C ALA A 35 -7.41 -1.75 -4.78
N CYS A 36 -6.85 -2.00 -5.96
CA CYS A 36 -6.99 -1.13 -7.13
C CYS A 36 -8.45 -0.97 -7.55
N GLU A 37 -9.22 -2.07 -7.61
CA GLU A 37 -10.64 -2.04 -7.93
C GLU A 37 -11.41 -1.17 -6.94
N GLY A 38 -11.21 -1.40 -5.63
CA GLY A 38 -11.89 -0.64 -4.58
C GLY A 38 -11.57 0.85 -4.60
N ALA A 39 -10.31 1.22 -4.82
CA ALA A 39 -9.90 2.61 -4.92
C ALA A 39 -10.38 3.26 -6.24
N GLY A 40 -10.32 2.52 -7.35
CA GLY A 40 -10.70 3.00 -8.69
C GLY A 40 -12.18 3.35 -8.86
N GLU A 41 -13.02 2.90 -7.93
CA GLU A 41 -14.42 3.33 -7.87
C GLU A 41 -14.58 4.83 -7.53
N LEU A 42 -13.54 5.44 -6.95
CA LEU A 42 -13.60 6.80 -6.40
C LEU A 42 -12.54 7.76 -6.96
N VAL A 43 -11.33 7.25 -7.31
CA VAL A 43 -10.18 8.07 -7.68
C VAL A 43 -9.34 7.42 -8.79
N HIS A 44 -8.34 8.15 -9.30
CA HIS A 44 -7.38 7.57 -10.23
C HIS A 44 -6.40 6.64 -9.50
N VAL A 45 -6.16 5.44 -10.07
CA VAL A 45 -5.26 4.44 -9.48
C VAL A 45 -4.18 4.05 -10.50
N VAL A 46 -2.96 4.02 -10.04
CA VAL A 46 -1.81 3.47 -10.76
C VAL A 46 -1.19 2.34 -9.95
N SER A 47 -0.71 1.30 -10.58
CA SER A 47 -0.09 0.18 -9.88
C SER A 47 1.25 -0.19 -10.49
N HIS A 48 2.15 -0.70 -9.64
CA HIS A 48 3.43 -1.25 -10.06
C HIS A 48 3.74 -2.54 -9.28
N ARG A 49 3.88 -3.65 -10.01
CA ARG A 49 4.41 -4.89 -9.47
C ARG A 49 5.92 -4.87 -9.57
N ILE A 50 6.61 -4.85 -8.45
CA ILE A 50 8.06 -4.97 -8.38
C ILE A 50 8.50 -6.28 -9.04
N ARG A 51 9.47 -6.21 -9.95
CA ARG A 51 10.00 -7.35 -10.68
C ARG A 51 11.43 -7.63 -10.28
N GLY A 52 11.83 -8.92 -10.28
CA GLY A 52 13.22 -9.30 -9.98
C GLY A 52 14.24 -8.64 -10.91
N GLN A 53 13.88 -8.40 -12.19
CA GLN A 53 14.76 -7.73 -13.15
C GLN A 53 15.04 -6.25 -12.81
N GLU A 54 14.24 -5.64 -11.95
CA GLU A 54 14.43 -4.26 -11.48
C GLU A 54 15.43 -4.17 -10.31
N ILE A 55 15.91 -5.33 -9.83
CA ILE A 55 16.85 -5.43 -8.72
C ILE A 55 18.19 -5.89 -9.27
N VAL A 56 19.18 -4.99 -9.30
CA VAL A 56 20.53 -5.23 -9.80
C VAL A 56 21.49 -5.07 -8.61
N ASP A 57 22.32 -6.08 -8.36
CA ASP A 57 23.26 -6.09 -7.24
C ASP A 57 22.62 -5.72 -5.89
N GLY A 58 21.40 -6.27 -5.65
CA GLY A 58 20.63 -6.01 -4.43
C GLY A 58 19.99 -4.62 -4.34
N ARG A 59 20.06 -3.82 -5.40
CA ARG A 59 19.51 -2.46 -5.45
C ARG A 59 18.35 -2.37 -6.45
N PHE A 60 17.24 -1.82 -6.02
CA PHE A 60 16.13 -1.51 -6.91
C PHE A 60 16.49 -0.35 -7.84
N ARG A 61 16.23 -0.51 -9.15
CA ARG A 61 16.67 0.40 -10.23
C ARG A 61 15.54 0.93 -11.10
N CYS A 62 14.29 0.80 -10.69
CA CYS A 62 13.15 1.29 -11.44
C CYS A 62 12.71 2.67 -10.95
N GLU A 63 13.31 3.73 -11.47
CA GLU A 63 12.94 5.12 -11.17
C GLU A 63 11.46 5.44 -11.47
N PRO A 64 10.83 4.95 -12.57
CA PRO A 64 9.41 5.15 -12.81
C PRO A 64 8.52 4.67 -11.67
N ALA A 65 8.84 3.55 -11.01
CA ALA A 65 8.05 3.04 -9.89
C ALA A 65 8.10 3.96 -8.66
N LEU A 66 9.26 4.53 -8.35
CA LEU A 66 9.41 5.52 -7.28
C LEU A 66 8.65 6.81 -7.62
N LYS A 67 8.71 7.22 -8.90
CA LYS A 67 7.99 8.40 -9.38
C LYS A 67 6.46 8.24 -9.30
N LEU A 68 5.91 7.04 -9.45
CA LEU A 68 4.47 6.82 -9.23
C LEU A 68 4.05 7.22 -7.82
N VAL A 69 4.87 6.92 -6.81
CA VAL A 69 4.60 7.36 -5.43
C VAL A 69 4.83 8.86 -5.28
N ASP A 70 5.88 9.42 -5.91
CA ASP A 70 6.14 10.88 -5.87
C ASP A 70 4.90 11.67 -6.36
N ASP A 71 4.26 11.20 -7.43
CA ASP A 71 3.15 11.88 -8.10
C ASP A 71 1.77 11.58 -7.44
N SER A 72 1.67 10.60 -6.54
CA SER A 72 0.41 10.19 -5.91
C SER A 72 0.15 10.90 -4.58
N ASP A 73 -1.12 10.98 -4.17
CA ASP A 73 -1.58 11.51 -2.88
C ASP A 73 -1.56 10.44 -1.78
N ALA A 74 -1.66 9.18 -2.19
CA ALA A 74 -1.63 8.02 -1.29
C ALA A 74 -0.85 6.86 -1.91
N VAL A 75 -0.37 5.95 -1.07
CA VAL A 75 0.26 4.70 -1.49
C VAL A 75 -0.27 3.52 -0.68
N ILE A 76 -0.53 2.40 -1.36
CA ILE A 76 -0.83 1.12 -0.72
C ILE A 76 0.34 0.18 -1.01
N PHE A 77 1.01 -0.27 0.06
CA PHE A 77 2.14 -1.20 -0.02
C PHE A 77 1.65 -2.64 0.05
N GLY A 78 2.24 -3.53 -0.77
CA GLY A 78 1.92 -4.94 -0.78
C GLY A 78 3.14 -5.85 -0.87
N SER A 79 3.21 -6.87 -0.04
CA SER A 79 4.24 -7.91 -0.10
C SER A 79 3.75 -9.19 0.53
N PRO A 80 4.14 -10.38 0.05
CA PRO A 80 3.99 -11.58 0.86
C PRO A 80 4.86 -11.48 2.10
N THR A 81 4.47 -12.19 3.17
CA THR A 81 5.31 -12.38 4.35
C THR A 81 6.25 -13.56 4.14
N PHE A 82 7.54 -13.30 4.08
CA PHE A 82 8.59 -14.30 4.02
C PHE A 82 9.50 -14.17 5.25
N MET A 83 9.67 -15.28 5.99
CA MET A 83 10.51 -15.32 7.19
C MET A 83 10.20 -14.17 8.18
N GLY A 84 8.91 -13.90 8.39
CA GLY A 84 8.45 -12.91 9.37
C GLY A 84 8.57 -11.44 8.92
N GLY A 85 8.72 -11.15 7.63
CA GLY A 85 8.83 -9.79 7.12
C GLY A 85 8.44 -9.67 5.64
N PRO A 86 8.52 -8.47 5.05
CA PRO A 86 8.29 -8.30 3.63
C PRO A 86 9.36 -9.03 2.80
N ALA A 87 9.00 -9.46 1.60
CA ALA A 87 9.94 -10.05 0.65
C ALA A 87 11.14 -9.14 0.38
N ALA A 88 12.29 -9.74 0.05
CA ALA A 88 13.53 -9.02 -0.23
C ALA A 88 13.36 -7.99 -1.37
N GLU A 89 12.54 -8.30 -2.37
CA GLU A 89 12.24 -7.43 -3.49
C GLU A 89 11.50 -6.16 -3.04
N PHE A 90 10.54 -6.28 -2.13
CA PHE A 90 9.89 -5.12 -1.54
C PHE A 90 10.86 -4.31 -0.68
N LYS A 91 11.74 -5.00 0.08
CA LYS A 91 12.77 -4.33 0.87
C LYS A 91 13.73 -3.54 0.00
N ALA A 92 14.12 -4.07 -1.16
CA ALA A 92 14.98 -3.35 -2.10
C ALA A 92 14.31 -2.06 -2.62
N PHE A 93 13.00 -2.09 -2.92
CA PHE A 93 12.22 -0.89 -3.26
C PHE A 93 12.21 0.12 -2.10
N ALA A 94 11.95 -0.35 -0.87
CA ALA A 94 11.93 0.51 0.31
C ALA A 94 13.29 1.18 0.55
N ASP A 95 14.41 0.47 0.38
CA ASP A 95 15.75 1.04 0.52
C ASP A 95 16.06 2.08 -0.56
N ALA A 96 15.56 1.88 -1.78
CA ALA A 96 15.73 2.83 -2.88
C ALA A 96 14.94 4.15 -2.67
N SER A 97 14.00 4.19 -1.73
CA SER A 97 13.26 5.42 -1.40
C SER A 97 14.05 6.40 -0.50
N SER A 98 15.30 6.08 -0.12
CA SER A 98 16.10 6.89 0.80
C SER A 98 16.28 8.33 0.35
N ASP A 99 16.48 8.57 -0.95
CA ASP A 99 16.63 9.94 -1.48
C ASP A 99 15.31 10.73 -1.32
N ARG A 100 14.16 10.08 -1.52
CA ARG A 100 12.82 10.65 -1.31
C ARG A 100 12.58 11.00 0.16
N TRP A 101 13.11 10.16 1.06
CA TRP A 101 13.09 10.43 2.50
C TRP A 101 13.91 11.68 2.84
N GLY A 102 15.14 11.79 2.35
CA GLY A 102 16.00 12.97 2.57
C GLY A 102 15.39 14.27 2.08
N GLU A 103 14.62 14.22 0.99
CA GLU A 103 13.92 15.35 0.40
C GLU A 103 12.49 15.55 0.91
N ALA A 104 12.03 14.69 1.84
CA ALA A 104 10.66 14.69 2.38
C ALA A 104 9.54 14.66 1.30
N ARG A 105 9.79 13.97 0.16
CA ARG A 105 8.86 13.98 -0.99
C ARG A 105 7.54 13.29 -0.69
N TRP A 106 7.55 12.29 0.21
CA TRP A 106 6.35 11.50 0.54
C TRP A 106 5.65 11.96 1.81
N LYS A 107 6.16 13.04 2.41
CA LYS A 107 5.56 13.64 3.62
C LYS A 107 4.09 13.99 3.41
N HIS A 108 3.26 13.65 4.40
CA HIS A 108 1.80 13.89 4.45
C HIS A 108 0.96 13.07 3.47
N LYS A 109 1.55 12.20 2.64
CA LYS A 109 0.78 11.24 1.86
C LYS A 109 0.11 10.21 2.78
N ILE A 110 -1.03 9.67 2.37
CA ILE A 110 -1.65 8.53 3.05
C ILE A 110 -0.88 7.27 2.67
N ALA A 111 -0.62 6.40 3.64
CA ALA A 111 -0.08 5.07 3.42
C ALA A 111 -0.99 4.00 4.02
N ALA A 112 -1.10 2.86 3.37
CA ALA A 112 -1.78 1.67 3.84
C ALA A 112 -1.02 0.42 3.40
N GLY A 113 -1.44 -0.78 3.83
CA GLY A 113 -0.74 -1.98 3.40
C GLY A 113 -1.56 -3.25 3.45
N PHE A 114 -1.11 -4.22 2.65
CA PHE A 114 -1.63 -5.59 2.65
C PHE A 114 -0.49 -6.59 2.54
N THR A 115 -0.71 -7.77 3.09
CA THR A 115 0.22 -8.89 3.03
C THR A 115 -0.53 -10.21 2.88
N SER A 116 0.18 -11.23 2.44
CA SER A 116 -0.34 -12.60 2.35
C SER A 116 0.64 -13.60 2.94
N GLY A 117 0.12 -14.72 3.42
CA GLY A 117 0.90 -15.85 3.91
C GLY A 117 0.15 -17.15 3.73
N ALA A 118 0.83 -18.29 3.92
CA ALA A 118 0.24 -19.63 3.84
C ALA A 118 -0.41 -20.08 5.16
N CYS A 119 0.07 -19.57 6.29
CA CYS A 119 -0.40 -19.96 7.62
C CYS A 119 -1.28 -18.89 8.24
N ALA A 120 -2.34 -19.26 8.97
CA ALA A 120 -3.24 -18.32 9.64
C ALA A 120 -2.52 -17.44 10.67
N ASN A 121 -1.51 -17.99 11.35
CA ASN A 121 -0.64 -17.27 12.28
C ASN A 121 0.81 -17.44 11.83
N GLY A 122 1.16 -16.77 10.73
CA GLY A 122 2.49 -16.81 10.09
C GLY A 122 3.26 -15.48 10.18
N ASP A 123 3.08 -14.75 11.27
CA ASP A 123 3.75 -13.47 11.56
C ASP A 123 3.50 -12.37 10.52
N GLN A 124 2.39 -12.47 9.76
CA GLN A 124 2.03 -11.48 8.73
C GLN A 124 1.92 -10.07 9.30
N SER A 125 1.54 -9.93 10.57
CA SER A 125 1.49 -8.65 11.27
C SER A 125 2.83 -7.92 11.26
N GLN A 126 3.96 -8.63 11.26
CA GLN A 126 5.30 -8.02 11.19
C GLN A 126 5.54 -7.32 9.86
N THR A 127 5.02 -7.86 8.76
CA THR A 127 5.09 -7.16 7.47
C THR A 127 4.31 -5.85 7.49
N LEU A 128 3.14 -5.82 8.12
CA LEU A 128 2.35 -4.58 8.28
C LEU A 128 3.04 -3.58 9.23
N ILE A 129 3.66 -4.06 10.31
CA ILE A 129 4.49 -3.23 11.21
C ILE A 129 5.64 -2.61 10.42
N TYR A 130 6.33 -3.38 9.58
CA TYR A 130 7.38 -2.86 8.71
C TYR A 130 6.86 -1.74 7.80
N PHE A 131 5.71 -1.91 7.16
CA PHE A 131 5.10 -0.88 6.31
C PHE A 131 4.74 0.38 7.11
N THR A 132 4.21 0.21 8.32
CA THR A 132 3.90 1.33 9.22
C THR A 132 5.16 2.11 9.60
N ILE A 133 6.27 1.41 9.88
CA ILE A 133 7.55 2.04 10.17
C ILE A 133 8.09 2.78 8.92
N LEU A 134 8.00 2.16 7.73
CA LEU A 134 8.39 2.79 6.48
C LEU A 134 7.60 4.08 6.23
N ALA A 135 6.28 4.02 6.42
CA ALA A 135 5.41 5.18 6.33
C ALA A 135 5.79 6.28 7.33
N ALA A 136 6.08 5.92 8.58
CA ALA A 136 6.53 6.85 9.62
C ALA A 136 7.88 7.50 9.28
N GLN A 137 8.84 6.76 8.73
CA GLN A 137 10.11 7.30 8.24
C GLN A 137 9.88 8.40 7.20
N HIS A 138 8.94 8.21 6.28
CA HIS A 138 8.60 9.19 5.25
C HIS A 138 7.65 10.30 5.72
N GLY A 139 7.19 10.29 6.98
CA GLY A 139 6.23 11.27 7.50
C GLY A 139 4.84 11.14 6.89
N MET A 140 4.45 9.92 6.50
CA MET A 140 3.12 9.62 5.94
C MET A 140 2.09 9.40 7.05
N LEU A 141 0.81 9.45 6.68
CA LEU A 141 -0.33 9.15 7.53
C LEU A 141 -0.77 7.72 7.30
N TRP A 142 -0.68 6.86 8.32
CA TRP A 142 -1.09 5.46 8.17
C TRP A 142 -2.60 5.29 8.27
N CYS A 143 -3.18 4.61 7.27
CA CYS A 143 -4.59 4.24 7.21
C CYS A 143 -4.76 2.78 7.66
N ASN A 144 -5.40 2.57 8.79
CA ASN A 144 -5.75 1.25 9.32
C ASN A 144 -7.02 0.70 8.66
N LEU A 145 -7.32 -0.59 8.89
CA LEU A 145 -8.65 -1.14 8.63
C LEU A 145 -9.65 -0.65 9.70
N ASP A 146 -10.83 -0.24 9.27
CA ASP A 146 -11.95 0.18 10.11
C ASP A 146 -13.00 -0.94 10.34
N ILE A 147 -12.66 -2.18 10.00
CA ILE A 147 -13.51 -3.36 10.18
C ILE A 147 -13.01 -4.18 11.37
N PRO A 148 -13.75 -4.25 12.50
CA PRO A 148 -13.39 -5.12 13.60
C PRO A 148 -13.42 -6.60 13.17
N GLY A 149 -12.35 -7.33 13.44
CA GLY A 149 -12.25 -8.75 13.12
C GLY A 149 -13.37 -9.57 13.76
N GLY A 150 -14.01 -10.44 12.99
CA GLY A 150 -15.10 -11.30 13.46
C GLY A 150 -16.47 -10.63 13.62
N HIS A 151 -16.60 -9.34 13.25
CA HIS A 151 -17.85 -8.58 13.42
C HIS A 151 -18.42 -8.04 12.10
N ASP A 152 -17.93 -8.51 10.96
CA ASP A 152 -18.42 -8.08 9.66
C ASP A 152 -19.32 -9.13 9.01
N SER A 153 -20.47 -8.70 8.46
CA SER A 153 -21.47 -9.60 7.85
C SER A 153 -20.97 -10.32 6.59
N GLN A 154 -19.96 -9.76 5.92
CA GLN A 154 -19.28 -10.36 4.77
C GLN A 154 -18.01 -11.13 5.18
N ASN A 155 -17.77 -11.29 6.48
CA ASN A 155 -16.59 -11.91 7.04
C ASN A 155 -15.26 -11.25 6.61
N ARG A 156 -15.28 -9.97 6.23
CA ARG A 156 -14.06 -9.20 5.95
C ARG A 156 -13.23 -9.08 7.22
N ASN A 157 -11.94 -8.90 7.07
CA ASN A 157 -10.97 -8.91 8.19
C ASN A 157 -11.12 -10.15 9.10
N ARG A 158 -11.37 -11.32 8.51
CA ARG A 158 -11.57 -12.58 9.24
C ARG A 158 -10.37 -12.99 10.10
N LEU A 159 -9.17 -12.52 9.78
CA LEU A 159 -7.94 -12.78 10.53
C LEU A 159 -7.66 -11.75 11.63
N GLY A 160 -8.48 -10.70 11.74
CA GLY A 160 -8.50 -9.78 12.86
C GLY A 160 -7.35 -8.78 12.94
N THR A 161 -6.70 -8.44 11.81
CA THR A 161 -5.58 -7.50 11.79
C THR A 161 -6.06 -6.09 11.50
N GLN A 162 -5.92 -5.16 12.46
CA GLN A 162 -6.42 -3.79 12.31
C GLN A 162 -5.44 -2.87 11.55
N MET A 163 -4.14 -3.17 11.54
CA MET A 163 -3.14 -2.32 10.88
C MET A 163 -3.19 -2.34 9.35
N GLY A 164 -3.93 -3.25 8.75
CA GLY A 164 -4.02 -3.42 7.29
C GLY A 164 -4.58 -4.79 6.94
N VAL A 165 -4.49 -5.18 5.68
CA VAL A 165 -5.04 -6.46 5.21
C VAL A 165 -4.01 -7.57 5.40
N VAL A 166 -4.41 -8.61 6.10
CA VAL A 166 -3.75 -9.92 6.10
C VAL A 166 -4.63 -10.90 5.35
N ALA A 167 -4.05 -11.63 4.42
CA ALA A 167 -4.71 -12.72 3.71
C ALA A 167 -3.97 -14.03 3.91
N GLN A 168 -4.72 -15.12 3.99
CA GLN A 168 -4.20 -16.47 4.06
C GLN A 168 -4.68 -17.28 2.84
N ALA A 169 -3.74 -17.64 1.97
CA ALA A 169 -4.02 -18.57 0.88
C ALA A 169 -3.91 -20.01 1.37
N THR A 170 -4.88 -20.84 1.02
CA THR A 170 -4.85 -22.28 1.22
C THR A 170 -4.82 -22.93 -0.15
N ASP A 171 -3.84 -23.81 -0.40
CA ASP A 171 -3.62 -24.49 -1.69
C ASP A 171 -3.60 -23.50 -2.89
N GLY A 172 -3.01 -22.33 -2.69
CA GLY A 172 -2.91 -21.30 -3.72
C GLY A 172 -4.20 -20.50 -3.98
N VAL A 173 -5.24 -20.68 -3.16
CA VAL A 173 -6.53 -20.01 -3.31
C VAL A 173 -6.76 -19.02 -2.18
N LEU A 174 -7.15 -17.80 -2.53
CA LEU A 174 -7.57 -16.78 -1.57
C LEU A 174 -9.07 -16.91 -1.26
N PRO A 175 -9.46 -16.89 0.01
CA PRO A 175 -10.86 -16.72 0.40
C PRO A 175 -11.44 -15.41 -0.12
N VAL A 176 -12.69 -15.43 -0.57
CA VAL A 176 -13.41 -14.23 -1.04
C VAL A 176 -13.41 -13.12 0.00
N ALA A 177 -13.50 -13.48 1.28
CA ALA A 177 -13.46 -12.51 2.39
C ALA A 177 -12.16 -11.70 2.43
N ASP A 178 -11.01 -12.30 2.12
CA ASP A 178 -9.71 -11.61 2.10
C ASP A 178 -9.63 -10.65 0.89
N ILE A 179 -10.17 -11.06 -0.26
CA ILE A 179 -10.27 -10.23 -1.47
C ILE A 179 -11.18 -9.01 -1.18
N LEU A 180 -12.36 -9.24 -0.57
CA LEU A 180 -13.27 -8.17 -0.20
C LEU A 180 -12.67 -7.22 0.85
N THR A 181 -11.81 -7.74 1.74
CA THR A 181 -11.07 -6.90 2.70
C THR A 181 -10.07 -5.99 1.99
N ALA A 182 -9.33 -6.50 1.01
CA ALA A 182 -8.40 -5.70 0.22
C ALA A 182 -9.12 -4.64 -0.62
N LYS A 183 -10.24 -5.00 -1.25
CA LYS A 183 -11.11 -4.05 -1.97
C LYS A 183 -11.61 -2.94 -1.05
N HIS A 184 -12.03 -3.28 0.17
CA HIS A 184 -12.47 -2.30 1.17
C HIS A 184 -11.33 -1.34 1.57
N LEU A 185 -10.11 -1.85 1.80
CA LEU A 185 -8.95 -1.01 2.10
C LEU A 185 -8.70 0.02 0.98
N GLY A 186 -8.74 -0.41 -0.27
CA GLY A 186 -8.58 0.49 -1.42
C GLY A 186 -9.61 1.61 -1.41
N ARG A 187 -10.90 1.27 -1.23
CA ARG A 187 -11.99 2.25 -1.13
C ARG A 187 -11.81 3.21 0.04
N GLN A 188 -11.37 2.72 1.20
CA GLN A 188 -11.15 3.53 2.39
C GLN A 188 -10.01 4.53 2.19
N VAL A 189 -8.88 4.12 1.61
CA VAL A 189 -7.76 5.01 1.28
C VAL A 189 -8.21 6.10 0.29
N ALA A 190 -9.01 5.73 -0.72
CA ALA A 190 -9.53 6.68 -1.69
C ALA A 190 -10.48 7.71 -1.05
N ALA A 191 -11.38 7.26 -0.17
CA ALA A 191 -12.28 8.15 0.55
C ALA A 191 -11.51 9.14 1.45
N LEU A 192 -10.44 8.68 2.12
CA LEU A 192 -9.57 9.56 2.92
C LEU A 192 -8.81 10.56 2.05
N ALA A 193 -8.27 10.12 0.90
CA ALA A 193 -7.58 11.01 -0.04
C ALA A 193 -8.51 12.13 -0.55
N LEU A 194 -9.75 11.80 -0.91
CA LEU A 194 -10.77 12.78 -1.29
C LEU A 194 -11.09 13.77 -0.15
N ARG A 195 -11.23 13.28 1.08
CA ARG A 195 -11.51 14.16 2.24
C ARG A 195 -10.37 15.12 2.53
N LEU A 196 -9.10 14.66 2.44
CA LEU A 196 -7.94 15.52 2.64
C LEU A 196 -7.76 16.53 1.49
N ALA A 197 -8.08 16.14 0.26
CA ALA A 197 -8.04 17.05 -0.89
C ALA A 197 -9.11 18.14 -0.81
N ALA A 198 -10.25 17.87 -0.17
CA ALA A 198 -11.35 18.82 0.00
C ALA A 198 -11.21 19.70 1.27
N ALA A 199 -10.25 19.41 2.17
CA ALA A 199 -10.06 20.20 3.38
C ALA A 199 -9.55 21.60 3.03
N PRO A 200 -10.14 22.69 3.58
CA PRO A 200 -9.58 24.02 3.45
C PRO A 200 -8.20 24.07 4.14
N THR A 201 -7.24 24.68 3.49
CA THR A 201 -5.88 24.93 3.99
C THR A 201 -5.88 26.00 5.07
#